data_a469d4755fdc6d73d6838890e1a523f0
#
_entry.id   a469d4755fdc6d73d6838890e1a523f0
#
_cell.length_a   1.000
_cell.length_b   1.000
_cell.length_c   1.000
_cell.angle_alpha   90.00
_cell.angle_beta   90.00
_cell.angle_gamma   90.00
#
_symmetry.space_group_name_H-M   'P 1'
#
loop_
_entity.id
_entity.type
_entity.pdbx_description
1 polymer ?
#
loop_
_entity_poly.entity_id
_entity_poly.type
_entity_poly.pdbx_seq_one_letter_code
_entity_poly.pdbx_strand_id
1 'polypeptide(L)'
;MTHQTMFKRYAIYFVPKGELAKFGRAWLGWDCHKGQYISSENAFSEPLADREYFTKKPRKYGLHATLKAPFRLQTTQNEPALRSAFHGFCNHQKPAASGNLTLSERGGFISLRPQTQSAALFELGKNCLEAFDPFRASLDQNDLNRRRNARLSPRQNDFLHQWGYPYVLQEFQFHITLSSRLSILQREKIIPALKNLLAHELDCPFIIAHLALVGEDRNGQFHILEEANLSG
;
A
#
# COMPACT_ATOMS: atom_id res chain seq x y z
N MET A 1 -3.64 29.35 16.17
CA MET A 1 -3.37 29.21 14.73
C MET A 1 -3.47 27.72 14.39
N THR A 2 -4.51 27.28 13.71
CA THR A 2 -4.66 25.91 13.27
C THR A 2 -3.64 25.66 12.16
N HIS A 3 -2.59 24.88 12.46
CA HIS A 3 -1.68 24.37 11.44
C HIS A 3 -2.51 23.53 10.44
N GLN A 4 -2.83 24.14 9.32
CA GLN A 4 -3.51 23.44 8.22
C GLN A 4 -2.53 22.40 7.70
N THR A 5 -2.77 21.14 8.03
CA THR A 5 -1.95 20.03 7.52
C THR A 5 -2.02 20.03 5.99
N MET A 6 -0.86 19.92 5.34
CA MET A 6 -0.77 19.88 3.87
C MET A 6 -1.45 18.63 3.30
N PHE A 7 -1.54 17.56 4.10
CA PHE A 7 -2.11 16.27 3.73
C PHE A 7 -3.41 15.97 4.49
N LYS A 8 -4.36 15.35 3.79
CA LYS A 8 -5.67 14.95 4.34
C LYS A 8 -5.57 13.71 5.22
N ARG A 9 -4.74 12.75 4.82
CA ARG A 9 -4.53 11.47 5.49
C ARG A 9 -3.07 11.06 5.39
N TYR A 10 -2.66 10.21 6.32
CA TYR A 10 -1.33 9.61 6.40
C TYR A 10 -1.45 8.09 6.37
N ALA A 11 -0.42 7.39 5.90
CA ALA A 11 -0.37 5.95 5.92
C ALA A 11 1.07 5.45 6.08
N ILE A 12 1.25 4.19 6.49
CA ILE A 12 2.55 3.54 6.49
C ILE A 12 2.55 2.45 5.43
N TYR A 13 3.46 2.59 4.47
CA TYR A 13 3.59 1.70 3.33
C TYR A 13 4.98 1.06 3.27
N PHE A 14 5.04 -0.11 2.70
CA PHE A 14 6.23 -0.56 2.02
C PHE A 14 6.17 -0.04 0.58
N VAL A 15 7.21 0.65 0.13
CA VAL A 15 7.34 1.13 -1.24
C VAL A 15 8.57 0.45 -1.86
N PRO A 16 8.44 -0.34 -2.93
CA PRO A 16 9.56 -1.05 -3.53
C PRO A 16 10.70 -0.12 -3.97
N LYS A 17 11.92 -0.64 -4.00
CA LYS A 17 13.13 -0.01 -4.56
C LYS A 17 13.61 -0.77 -5.80
N GLY A 18 14.65 -0.29 -6.45
CA GLY A 18 15.28 -0.96 -7.61
C GLY A 18 14.37 -1.10 -8.83
N GLU A 19 14.44 -2.25 -9.50
CA GLU A 19 13.73 -2.50 -10.75
C GLU A 19 12.21 -2.57 -10.53
N LEU A 20 11.75 -3.17 -9.42
CA LEU A 20 10.33 -3.20 -9.10
C LEU A 20 9.74 -1.79 -8.92
N ALA A 21 10.52 -0.84 -8.36
CA ALA A 21 10.09 0.56 -8.28
C ALA A 21 10.02 1.22 -9.66
N LYS A 22 11.01 0.96 -10.54
CA LYS A 22 11.00 1.48 -11.92
C LYS A 22 9.80 0.97 -12.69
N PHE A 23 9.56 -0.35 -12.64
CA PHE A 23 8.35 -0.96 -13.20
C PHE A 23 7.09 -0.29 -12.64
N GLY A 24 6.99 -0.15 -11.33
CA GLY A 24 5.81 0.42 -10.66
C GLY A 24 5.49 1.85 -11.10
N ARG A 25 6.50 2.70 -11.22
CA ARG A 25 6.32 4.08 -11.73
C ARG A 25 5.81 4.08 -13.18
N ALA A 26 6.43 3.30 -14.04
CA ALA A 26 6.02 3.19 -15.44
C ALA A 26 4.62 2.58 -15.57
N TRP A 27 4.34 1.51 -14.81
CA TRP A 27 3.07 0.78 -14.84
C TRP A 27 1.90 1.60 -14.28
N LEU A 28 2.06 2.18 -13.09
CA LEU A 28 1.01 2.98 -12.47
C LEU A 28 0.96 4.42 -13.00
N GLY A 29 2.06 4.95 -13.56
CA GLY A 29 2.12 6.30 -14.09
C GLY A 29 2.11 7.38 -13.01
N TRP A 30 2.48 7.07 -11.77
CA TRP A 30 2.63 8.00 -10.65
C TRP A 30 3.93 7.74 -9.90
N ASP A 31 4.75 8.77 -9.74
CA ASP A 31 5.95 8.75 -8.92
C ASP A 31 5.65 9.43 -7.57
N CYS A 32 5.45 8.64 -6.53
CA CYS A 32 5.15 9.15 -5.19
C CYS A 32 6.34 9.81 -4.49
N HIS A 33 7.59 9.60 -4.95
CA HIS A 33 8.77 10.33 -4.46
C HIS A 33 8.81 11.76 -5.00
N LYS A 34 8.52 11.92 -6.30
CA LYS A 34 8.57 13.22 -6.97
C LYS A 34 7.24 13.96 -6.95
N GLY A 35 6.14 13.27 -6.60
CA GLY A 35 4.80 13.84 -6.61
C GLY A 35 4.33 14.24 -8.00
N GLN A 36 4.68 13.45 -9.03
CA GLN A 36 4.37 13.77 -10.41
C GLN A 36 3.90 12.56 -11.22
N TYR A 37 3.08 12.84 -12.23
CA TYR A 37 2.72 11.83 -13.21
C TYR A 37 3.91 11.51 -14.13
N ILE A 38 4.04 10.22 -14.46
CA ILE A 38 5.02 9.72 -15.40
C ILE A 38 4.30 9.45 -16.72
N SER A 39 4.66 10.20 -17.76
CA SER A 39 4.29 9.83 -19.13
C SER A 39 5.06 8.56 -19.49
N SER A 40 4.33 7.56 -19.93
CA SER A 40 4.88 6.29 -20.38
C SER A 40 4.17 5.88 -21.67
N GLU A 41 3.95 6.88 -22.55
CA GLU A 41 3.52 6.61 -23.91
C GLU A 41 4.46 5.59 -24.54
N ASN A 42 3.89 4.51 -25.06
CA ASN A 42 4.64 3.38 -25.66
C ASN A 42 5.58 2.59 -24.73
N ALA A 43 5.51 2.77 -23.42
CA ALA A 43 6.31 1.97 -22.46
C ALA A 43 5.88 0.48 -22.42
N PHE A 44 4.65 0.19 -22.85
CA PHE A 44 4.09 -1.17 -22.87
C PHE A 44 3.35 -1.42 -24.18
N SER A 45 3.70 -2.52 -24.85
CA SER A 45 3.00 -3.03 -26.02
C SER A 45 1.83 -3.93 -25.63
N GLU A 46 1.07 -4.40 -26.59
CA GLU A 46 0.02 -5.40 -26.36
C GLU A 46 0.58 -6.63 -25.64
N PRO A 47 -0.15 -7.21 -24.68
CA PRO A 47 -1.52 -6.87 -24.27
C PRO A 47 -1.62 -5.79 -23.16
N LEU A 48 -0.56 -5.05 -22.86
CA LEU A 48 -0.47 -4.10 -21.74
C LEU A 48 -0.67 -2.63 -22.16
N ALA A 49 -0.95 -2.36 -23.46
CA ALA A 49 -1.12 -1.01 -23.98
C ALA A 49 -2.19 -0.19 -23.21
N ASP A 50 -3.29 -0.84 -22.80
CA ASP A 50 -4.38 -0.20 -22.03
C ASP A 50 -4.07 -0.06 -20.52
N ARG A 51 -2.80 0.03 -20.11
CA ARG A 51 -2.40 0.11 -18.70
C ARG A 51 -3.14 1.19 -17.90
N GLU A 52 -3.48 2.30 -18.54
CA GLU A 52 -4.21 3.40 -17.88
C GLU A 52 -5.59 2.98 -17.38
N TYR A 53 -6.28 2.19 -18.16
CA TYR A 53 -7.55 1.59 -17.78
C TYR A 53 -7.33 0.56 -16.66
N PHE A 54 -6.34 -0.32 -16.80
CA PHE A 54 -6.05 -1.37 -15.83
C PHE A 54 -5.64 -0.82 -14.46
N THR A 55 -4.95 0.34 -14.43
CA THR A 55 -4.37 0.92 -13.23
C THR A 55 -5.15 2.10 -12.64
N LYS A 56 -6.31 2.44 -13.18
CA LYS A 56 -7.09 3.64 -12.82
C LYS A 56 -7.26 3.85 -11.30
N LYS A 57 -7.53 2.78 -10.53
CA LYS A 57 -7.72 2.88 -9.08
C LYS A 57 -6.41 2.90 -8.28
N PRO A 58 -5.44 1.98 -8.51
CA PRO A 58 -4.20 1.96 -7.74
C PRO A 58 -3.23 3.09 -8.08
N ARG A 59 -3.33 3.72 -9.25
CA ARG A 59 -2.43 4.76 -9.76
C ARG A 59 -2.08 5.81 -8.71
N LYS A 60 -3.06 6.38 -8.05
CA LYS A 60 -2.90 7.48 -7.11
C LYS A 60 -2.03 7.18 -5.87
N TYR A 61 -1.82 5.91 -5.57
CA TYR A 61 -1.04 5.48 -4.40
C TYR A 61 0.45 5.26 -4.72
N GLY A 62 0.83 5.12 -6.00
CA GLY A 62 2.10 4.51 -6.37
C GLY A 62 2.15 3.02 -6.06
N LEU A 63 3.22 2.35 -6.46
CA LEU A 63 3.40 0.92 -6.18
C LEU A 63 3.79 0.72 -4.71
N HIS A 64 2.93 0.06 -3.94
CA HIS A 64 3.10 -0.10 -2.50
C HIS A 64 2.39 -1.33 -1.95
N ALA A 65 2.79 -1.73 -0.74
CA ALA A 65 1.96 -2.54 0.15
C ALA A 65 1.62 -1.77 1.42
N THR A 66 0.38 -1.91 1.89
CA THR A 66 -0.12 -1.18 3.06
C THR A 66 0.18 -1.92 4.35
N LEU A 67 0.88 -1.28 5.30
CA LEU A 67 1.05 -1.75 6.69
C LEU A 67 0.04 -1.06 7.63
N LYS A 68 -0.12 0.28 7.52
CA LYS A 68 -1.19 1.03 8.17
C LYS A 68 -2.00 1.75 7.10
N ALA A 69 -3.28 1.43 7.02
CA ALA A 69 -4.21 2.03 6.06
C ALA A 69 -4.35 3.55 6.27
N PRO A 70 -4.67 4.33 5.23
CA PRO A 70 -4.77 5.78 5.33
C PRO A 70 -5.74 6.25 6.43
N PHE A 71 -5.25 7.11 7.33
CA PHE A 71 -5.97 7.68 8.46
C PHE A 71 -5.79 9.21 8.54
N ARG A 72 -6.76 9.91 9.12
CA ARG A 72 -6.62 11.31 9.52
C ARG A 72 -5.94 11.39 10.88
N LEU A 73 -5.09 12.41 11.08
CA LEU A 73 -4.55 12.69 12.41
C LEU A 73 -5.69 13.13 13.35
N GLN A 74 -5.65 12.61 14.57
CA GLN A 74 -6.51 13.15 15.63
C GLN A 74 -6.06 14.57 16.04
N THR A 75 -6.95 15.35 16.61
CA THR A 75 -6.73 16.77 16.88
C THR A 75 -5.60 17.07 17.87
N THR A 76 -5.24 16.11 18.72
CA THR A 76 -4.16 16.20 19.70
C THR A 76 -2.79 15.81 19.12
N GLN A 77 -2.74 15.36 17.87
CA GLN A 77 -1.52 14.91 17.18
C GLN A 77 -1.17 15.82 16.00
N ASN A 78 0.10 15.81 15.63
CA ASN A 78 0.61 16.59 14.51
C ASN A 78 1.59 15.77 13.65
N GLU A 79 1.89 16.28 12.47
CA GLU A 79 2.79 15.60 11.52
C GLU A 79 4.22 15.44 12.07
N PRO A 80 4.86 16.44 12.72
CA PRO A 80 6.19 16.25 13.32
C PRO A 80 6.25 15.10 14.33
N ALA A 81 5.24 14.96 15.20
CA ALA A 81 5.16 13.85 16.15
C ALA A 81 5.00 12.49 15.43
N LEU A 82 4.19 12.44 14.36
CA LEU A 82 4.04 11.24 13.54
C LEU A 82 5.36 10.86 12.85
N ARG A 83 6.12 11.82 12.30
CA ARG A 83 7.45 11.59 11.69
C ARG A 83 8.44 11.04 12.73
N SER A 84 8.48 11.63 13.92
CA SER A 84 9.34 11.15 15.02
C SER A 84 8.98 9.70 15.42
N ALA A 85 7.69 9.42 15.58
CA ALA A 85 7.23 8.07 15.90
C ALA A 85 7.54 7.06 14.78
N PHE A 86 7.48 7.49 13.51
CA PHE A 86 7.84 6.66 12.36
C PHE A 86 9.32 6.25 12.40
N HIS A 87 10.23 7.19 12.61
CA HIS A 87 11.65 6.88 12.75
C HIS A 87 11.93 6.01 13.98
N GLY A 88 11.32 6.34 15.14
CA GLY A 88 11.43 5.52 16.35
C GLY A 88 10.97 4.07 16.12
N PHE A 89 9.84 3.87 15.44
CA PHE A 89 9.34 2.55 15.08
C PHE A 89 10.33 1.79 14.19
N CYS A 90 10.81 2.41 13.11
CA CYS A 90 11.74 1.77 12.17
C CYS A 90 13.06 1.37 12.82
N ASN A 91 13.58 2.17 13.75
CA ASN A 91 14.82 1.88 14.48
C ASN A 91 14.73 0.65 15.40
N HIS A 92 13.54 0.27 15.82
CA HIS A 92 13.32 -0.87 16.74
C HIS A 92 12.64 -2.08 16.06
N GLN A 93 12.28 -1.96 14.79
CA GLN A 93 11.59 -3.01 14.06
C GLN A 93 12.55 -3.77 13.15
N LYS A 94 12.55 -5.09 13.26
CA LYS A 94 13.37 -5.97 12.39
C LYS A 94 12.83 -6.03 10.97
N PRO A 95 13.69 -6.20 9.96
CA PRO A 95 13.28 -6.57 8.61
C PRO A 95 12.44 -7.85 8.59
N ALA A 96 11.47 -7.93 7.68
CA ALA A 96 10.59 -9.07 7.55
C ALA A 96 10.78 -9.78 6.20
N ALA A 97 11.29 -11.01 6.23
CA ALA A 97 11.39 -11.87 5.04
C ALA A 97 10.05 -12.55 4.77
N SER A 98 9.70 -12.66 3.48
CA SER A 98 8.44 -13.27 3.05
C SER A 98 8.58 -14.42 2.05
N GLY A 99 9.80 -14.79 1.67
CA GLY A 99 10.03 -15.69 0.52
C GLY A 99 9.71 -14.99 -0.80
N ASN A 100 9.46 -15.77 -1.86
CA ASN A 100 9.22 -15.22 -3.19
C ASN A 100 7.80 -14.65 -3.32
N LEU A 101 7.68 -13.62 -4.15
CA LEU A 101 6.38 -13.07 -4.54
C LEU A 101 5.77 -13.89 -5.69
N THR A 102 4.47 -13.85 -5.79
CA THR A 102 3.71 -14.45 -6.90
C THR A 102 2.59 -13.50 -7.34
N LEU A 103 2.19 -13.58 -8.60
CA LEU A 103 1.00 -12.91 -9.10
C LEU A 103 -0.27 -13.61 -8.59
N SER A 104 -1.20 -12.83 -8.07
CA SER A 104 -2.46 -13.29 -7.51
C SER A 104 -3.62 -12.51 -8.12
N GLU A 105 -4.73 -13.22 -8.41
CA GLU A 105 -5.98 -12.66 -8.92
C GLU A 105 -7.08 -12.53 -7.84
N ARG A 106 -6.72 -12.71 -6.58
CA ARG A 106 -7.69 -12.72 -5.50
C ARG A 106 -8.44 -11.38 -5.42
N GLY A 107 -9.76 -11.44 -5.31
CA GLY A 107 -10.62 -10.26 -5.23
C GLY A 107 -10.89 -9.56 -6.56
N GLY A 108 -10.52 -10.18 -7.70
CA GLY A 108 -10.77 -9.67 -9.04
C GLY A 108 -9.79 -8.58 -9.50
N PHE A 109 -8.70 -8.37 -8.77
CA PHE A 109 -7.59 -7.49 -9.17
C PHE A 109 -6.27 -8.27 -9.14
N ILE A 110 -5.29 -7.81 -9.89
CA ILE A 110 -3.97 -8.42 -9.94
C ILE A 110 -3.08 -7.75 -8.90
N SER A 111 -2.37 -8.57 -8.13
CA SER A 111 -1.42 -8.10 -7.11
C SER A 111 -0.23 -9.05 -7.00
N LEU A 112 0.91 -8.54 -6.50
CA LEU A 112 2.00 -9.37 -6.00
C LEU A 112 1.72 -9.74 -4.55
N ARG A 113 1.90 -11.00 -4.21
CA ARG A 113 1.74 -11.53 -2.84
C ARG A 113 2.86 -12.52 -2.54
N PRO A 114 3.28 -12.65 -1.27
CA PRO A 114 4.12 -13.77 -0.90
C PRO A 114 3.36 -15.09 -1.15
N GLN A 115 4.07 -16.12 -1.58
CA GLN A 115 3.50 -17.48 -1.74
C GLN A 115 2.86 -17.94 -0.43
N THR A 116 3.56 -17.70 0.69
CA THR A 116 3.05 -17.91 2.04
C THR A 116 3.40 -16.70 2.89
N GLN A 117 2.40 -16.12 3.56
CA GLN A 117 2.65 -15.00 4.46
C GLN A 117 3.41 -15.49 5.69
N SER A 118 4.63 -14.99 5.89
CA SER A 118 5.46 -15.37 7.03
C SER A 118 4.95 -14.79 8.35
N ALA A 119 5.32 -15.41 9.47
CA ALA A 119 5.06 -14.85 10.79
C ALA A 119 5.70 -13.47 10.95
N ALA A 120 6.91 -13.25 10.39
CA ALA A 120 7.58 -11.95 10.44
C ALA A 120 6.77 -10.84 9.73
N LEU A 121 6.13 -11.14 8.59
CA LEU A 121 5.24 -10.20 7.91
C LEU A 121 3.97 -9.90 8.73
N PHE A 122 3.40 -10.92 9.35
CA PHE A 122 2.24 -10.74 10.23
C PHE A 122 2.59 -9.84 11.41
N GLU A 123 3.69 -10.11 12.11
CA GLU A 123 4.15 -9.30 13.25
C GLU A 123 4.50 -7.87 12.84
N LEU A 124 5.18 -7.67 11.69
CA LEU A 124 5.45 -6.33 11.17
C LEU A 124 4.14 -5.55 10.96
N GLY A 125 3.14 -6.19 10.33
CA GLY A 125 1.82 -5.56 10.09
C GLY A 125 1.09 -5.23 11.40
N LYS A 126 1.10 -6.14 12.38
CA LYS A 126 0.52 -5.95 13.70
C LYS A 126 1.22 -4.82 14.46
N ASN A 127 2.54 -4.86 14.58
CA ASN A 127 3.32 -3.85 15.28
C ASN A 127 3.12 -2.46 14.68
N CYS A 128 3.11 -2.38 13.35
CA CYS A 128 2.83 -1.14 12.62
C CYS A 128 1.41 -0.63 12.90
N LEU A 129 0.40 -1.51 12.91
CA LEU A 129 -0.96 -1.14 13.23
C LEU A 129 -1.05 -0.52 14.63
N GLU A 130 -0.49 -1.18 15.63
CA GLU A 130 -0.53 -0.78 17.05
C GLU A 130 0.26 0.51 17.30
N ALA A 131 1.46 0.65 16.74
CA ALA A 131 2.32 1.82 16.93
C ALA A 131 1.70 3.12 16.39
N PHE A 132 0.96 3.05 15.28
CA PHE A 132 0.40 4.23 14.63
C PHE A 132 -1.10 4.44 14.89
N ASP A 133 -1.78 3.56 15.63
CA ASP A 133 -3.19 3.77 15.97
C ASP A 133 -3.42 4.97 16.90
N PRO A 134 -2.52 5.29 17.87
CA PRO A 134 -2.64 6.50 18.69
C PRO A 134 -2.64 7.83 17.90
N PHE A 135 -2.23 7.83 16.64
CA PHE A 135 -2.26 9.02 15.78
C PHE A 135 -3.57 9.18 15.00
N ARG A 136 -4.37 8.13 14.95
CA ARG A 136 -5.56 8.06 14.11
C ARG A 136 -6.77 8.73 14.75
N ALA A 137 -7.40 9.67 14.03
CA ALA A 137 -8.73 10.16 14.38
C ALA A 137 -9.78 9.04 14.22
N SER A 138 -10.81 9.08 15.05
CA SER A 138 -11.98 8.22 14.90
C SER A 138 -12.60 8.36 13.51
N LEU A 139 -13.18 7.27 12.99
CA LEU A 139 -13.94 7.31 11.75
C LEU A 139 -15.21 8.13 11.94
N ASP A 140 -15.51 8.99 10.97
CA ASP A 140 -16.82 9.63 10.90
C ASP A 140 -17.87 8.70 10.25
N GLN A 141 -19.14 9.11 10.29
CA GLN A 141 -20.24 8.31 9.75
C GLN A 141 -20.08 8.05 8.24
N ASN A 142 -19.52 8.98 7.48
CA ASN A 142 -19.30 8.83 6.04
C ASN A 142 -18.21 7.78 5.77
N ASP A 143 -17.13 7.78 6.57
CA ASP A 143 -16.08 6.77 6.50
C ASP A 143 -16.63 5.36 6.79
N LEU A 144 -17.46 5.24 7.83
CA LEU A 144 -18.10 3.97 8.21
C LEU A 144 -19.03 3.47 7.10
N ASN A 145 -19.92 4.32 6.58
CA ASN A 145 -20.88 3.96 5.53
C ASN A 145 -20.15 3.51 4.25
N ARG A 146 -19.11 4.23 3.83
CA ARG A 146 -18.30 3.87 2.66
C ARG A 146 -17.67 2.50 2.79
N ARG A 147 -17.24 2.09 3.98
CA ARG A 147 -16.58 0.80 4.23
C ARG A 147 -17.56 -0.34 4.45
N ARG A 148 -18.72 -0.08 5.05
CA ARG A 148 -19.81 -1.08 5.26
C ARG A 148 -20.40 -1.61 3.96
N ASN A 149 -20.36 -0.84 2.87
CA ASN A 149 -20.80 -1.29 1.55
C ASN A 149 -20.01 -2.49 0.99
N ALA A 150 -18.92 -2.93 1.67
CA ALA A 150 -18.07 -4.05 1.26
C ALA A 150 -18.54 -5.43 1.76
N ARG A 151 -19.73 -5.59 2.37
CA ARG A 151 -20.21 -6.84 2.97
C ARG A 151 -19.19 -7.48 3.90
N LEU A 152 -18.80 -6.77 4.95
CA LEU A 152 -17.82 -7.21 5.92
C LEU A 152 -18.34 -8.38 6.76
N SER A 153 -17.46 -9.32 7.12
CA SER A 153 -17.74 -10.32 8.14
C SER A 153 -17.91 -9.66 9.52
N PRO A 154 -18.51 -10.33 10.53
CA PRO A 154 -18.60 -9.78 11.88
C PRO A 154 -17.23 -9.32 12.40
N ARG A 155 -16.18 -10.16 12.32
CA ARG A 155 -14.80 -9.82 12.73
C ARG A 155 -14.24 -8.63 11.97
N GLN A 156 -14.45 -8.55 10.66
CA GLN A 156 -14.01 -7.40 9.87
C GLN A 156 -14.73 -6.11 10.27
N ASN A 157 -15.99 -6.19 10.65
CA ASN A 157 -16.74 -5.05 11.17
C ASN A 157 -16.20 -4.61 12.54
N ASP A 158 -15.87 -5.55 13.43
CA ASP A 158 -15.25 -5.25 14.72
C ASP A 158 -13.90 -4.56 14.52
N PHE A 159 -13.06 -5.08 13.63
CA PHE A 159 -11.79 -4.42 13.29
C PHE A 159 -11.96 -3.05 12.66
N LEU A 160 -13.00 -2.85 11.84
CA LEU A 160 -13.32 -1.53 11.31
C LEU A 160 -13.61 -0.52 12.43
N HIS A 161 -14.37 -0.91 13.44
CA HIS A 161 -14.67 -0.04 14.58
C HIS A 161 -13.45 0.20 15.46
N GLN A 162 -12.70 -0.85 15.77
CA GLN A 162 -11.55 -0.77 16.66
C GLN A 162 -10.36 -0.04 16.00
N TRP A 163 -9.98 -0.43 14.78
CA TRP A 163 -8.74 -0.01 14.11
C TRP A 163 -8.95 0.95 12.93
N GLY A 164 -10.19 1.28 12.60
CA GLY A 164 -10.51 2.11 11.44
C GLY A 164 -10.33 1.45 10.08
N TYR A 165 -9.98 0.14 10.06
CA TYR A 165 -9.77 -0.63 8.84
C TYR A 165 -10.10 -2.12 9.06
N PRO A 166 -10.87 -2.79 8.17
CA PRO A 166 -11.34 -4.14 8.43
C PRO A 166 -10.32 -5.25 8.16
N TYR A 167 -9.28 -4.98 7.36
CA TYR A 167 -8.32 -6.00 6.93
C TYR A 167 -6.99 -5.86 7.69
N VAL A 168 -7.05 -6.06 9.02
CA VAL A 168 -5.93 -5.98 9.95
C VAL A 168 -5.82 -7.28 10.74
N LEU A 169 -4.71 -7.49 11.45
CA LEU A 169 -4.47 -8.67 12.28
C LEU A 169 -4.73 -9.97 11.48
N GLN A 170 -5.64 -10.85 11.92
CA GLN A 170 -5.96 -12.11 11.26
C GLN A 170 -6.52 -11.95 9.84
N GLU A 171 -7.03 -10.77 9.50
CA GLU A 171 -7.49 -10.42 8.15
C GLU A 171 -6.40 -9.74 7.30
N PHE A 172 -5.23 -9.46 7.90
CA PHE A 172 -4.12 -8.82 7.20
C PHE A 172 -3.51 -9.77 6.18
N GLN A 173 -3.41 -9.31 4.94
CA GLN A 173 -2.76 -10.03 3.86
C GLN A 173 -1.86 -9.06 3.10
N PHE A 174 -0.54 -9.28 3.20
CA PHE A 174 0.42 -8.48 2.47
C PHE A 174 0.19 -8.61 0.96
N HIS A 175 0.09 -7.49 0.26
CA HIS A 175 -0.03 -7.46 -1.18
C HIS A 175 0.40 -6.12 -1.77
N ILE A 176 0.96 -6.14 -2.98
CA ILE A 176 1.28 -4.98 -3.78
C ILE A 176 0.31 -4.96 -4.96
N THR A 177 -0.57 -3.97 -5.02
CA THR A 177 -1.65 -3.92 -6.02
C THR A 177 -1.12 -3.44 -7.37
N LEU A 178 -1.36 -4.24 -8.43
CA LEU A 178 -0.99 -3.92 -9.80
C LEU A 178 -2.16 -3.41 -10.65
N SER A 179 -3.40 -3.78 -10.33
CA SER A 179 -4.53 -3.37 -11.17
C SER A 179 -5.76 -2.95 -10.37
N SER A 180 -6.66 -2.25 -11.04
CA SER A 180 -8.07 -2.13 -10.66
C SER A 180 -8.74 -3.51 -10.70
N ARG A 181 -10.02 -3.60 -10.29
CA ARG A 181 -10.81 -4.82 -10.57
C ARG A 181 -11.04 -4.95 -12.07
N LEU A 182 -10.71 -6.11 -12.61
CA LEU A 182 -10.79 -6.46 -14.03
C LEU A 182 -11.68 -7.69 -14.21
N SER A 183 -12.25 -7.84 -15.39
CA SER A 183 -12.95 -9.07 -15.81
C SER A 183 -11.97 -10.26 -15.86
N ILE A 184 -12.50 -11.48 -15.86
CA ILE A 184 -11.68 -12.70 -16.00
C ILE A 184 -10.86 -12.62 -17.30
N LEU A 185 -11.50 -12.33 -18.44
CA LEU A 185 -10.85 -12.23 -19.74
C LEU A 185 -9.72 -11.20 -19.78
N GLN A 186 -9.91 -10.04 -19.13
CA GLN A 186 -8.85 -9.04 -19.04
C GLN A 186 -7.65 -9.54 -18.23
N ARG A 187 -7.90 -10.22 -17.09
CA ARG A 187 -6.81 -10.78 -16.28
C ARG A 187 -6.05 -11.88 -17.02
N GLU A 188 -6.77 -12.82 -17.65
CA GLU A 188 -6.16 -13.89 -18.45
C GLU A 188 -5.29 -13.33 -19.60
N LYS A 189 -5.72 -12.24 -20.23
CA LYS A 189 -4.97 -11.56 -21.28
C LYS A 189 -3.66 -10.96 -20.80
N ILE A 190 -3.63 -10.30 -19.63
CA ILE A 190 -2.46 -9.50 -19.20
C ILE A 190 -1.53 -10.21 -18.22
N ILE A 191 -1.98 -11.24 -17.50
CA ILE A 191 -1.15 -11.95 -16.52
C ILE A 191 0.10 -12.59 -17.12
N PRO A 192 0.06 -13.27 -18.28
CA PRO A 192 1.28 -13.82 -18.88
C PRO A 192 2.33 -12.76 -19.18
N ALA A 193 1.93 -11.60 -19.71
CA ALA A 193 2.84 -10.50 -19.99
C ALA A 193 3.40 -9.88 -18.72
N LEU A 194 2.59 -9.72 -17.66
CA LEU A 194 3.07 -9.24 -16.35
C LEU A 194 4.04 -10.23 -15.70
N LYS A 195 3.80 -11.55 -15.85
CA LYS A 195 4.74 -12.58 -15.39
C LYS A 195 6.10 -12.46 -16.06
N ASN A 196 6.12 -12.27 -17.38
CA ASN A 196 7.36 -12.09 -18.12
C ASN A 196 8.12 -10.84 -17.71
N LEU A 197 7.42 -9.71 -17.57
CA LEU A 197 8.02 -8.43 -17.14
C LEU A 197 8.57 -8.46 -15.72
N LEU A 198 7.98 -9.27 -14.85
CA LEU A 198 8.32 -9.36 -13.44
C LEU A 198 9.09 -10.64 -13.09
N ALA A 199 9.54 -11.43 -14.10
CA ALA A 199 10.13 -12.75 -13.88
C ALA A 199 11.27 -12.70 -12.84
N HIS A 200 12.21 -11.77 -13.00
CA HIS A 200 13.33 -11.60 -12.06
C HIS A 200 12.85 -11.29 -10.64
N GLU A 201 11.86 -10.41 -10.48
CA GLU A 201 11.32 -10.01 -9.16
C GLU A 201 10.52 -11.12 -8.48
N LEU A 202 9.95 -12.04 -9.27
CA LEU A 202 9.22 -13.19 -8.76
C LEU A 202 10.14 -14.33 -8.31
N ASP A 203 11.34 -14.45 -8.89
CA ASP A 203 12.31 -15.48 -8.59
C ASP A 203 13.25 -15.14 -7.41
N CYS A 204 13.22 -13.91 -6.93
CA CYS A 204 14.07 -13.46 -5.84
C CYS A 204 13.36 -13.51 -4.48
N PRO A 205 14.06 -13.88 -3.39
CA PRO A 205 13.53 -13.72 -2.04
C PRO A 205 13.17 -12.28 -1.75
N PHE A 206 11.97 -12.08 -1.21
CA PHE A 206 11.44 -10.74 -0.93
C PHE A 206 11.57 -10.40 0.55
N ILE A 207 12.20 -9.26 0.84
CA ILE A 207 12.43 -8.77 2.19
C ILE A 207 11.91 -7.34 2.30
N ILE A 208 11.11 -7.09 3.34
CA ILE A 208 10.74 -5.72 3.72
C ILE A 208 11.81 -5.23 4.69
N ALA A 209 12.73 -4.42 4.19
CA ALA A 209 13.85 -3.86 4.95
C ALA A 209 13.70 -2.36 5.22
N HIS A 210 12.65 -1.72 4.74
CA HIS A 210 12.36 -0.30 4.93
C HIS A 210 10.86 -0.05 4.81
N LEU A 211 10.42 1.07 5.36
CA LEU A 211 9.04 1.57 5.25
C LEU A 211 9.06 3.02 4.78
N ALA A 212 7.88 3.49 4.39
CA ALA A 212 7.61 4.87 4.03
C ALA A 212 6.42 5.41 4.81
N LEU A 213 6.55 6.60 5.39
CA LEU A 213 5.45 7.44 5.81
C LEU A 213 4.97 8.22 4.60
N VAL A 214 3.70 8.13 4.27
CA VAL A 214 3.12 8.80 3.11
C VAL A 214 1.95 9.69 3.51
N GLY A 215 1.74 10.77 2.73
CA GLY A 215 0.64 11.71 2.88
C GLY A 215 -0.23 11.77 1.63
N GLU A 216 -1.55 11.82 1.82
CA GLU A 216 -2.54 12.04 0.75
C GLU A 216 -2.80 13.54 0.60
N ASP A 217 -2.52 14.09 -0.57
CA ASP A 217 -2.78 15.50 -0.88
C ASP A 217 -4.28 15.80 -1.11
N ARG A 218 -4.58 17.05 -1.45
CA ARG A 218 -5.96 17.52 -1.70
C ARG A 218 -6.59 16.88 -2.93
N ASN A 219 -5.79 16.40 -3.89
CA ASN A 219 -6.24 15.75 -5.12
C ASN A 219 -6.39 14.23 -4.93
N GLY A 220 -5.98 13.70 -3.77
CA GLY A 220 -6.05 12.28 -3.45
C GLY A 220 -4.85 11.46 -3.91
N GLN A 221 -3.75 12.11 -4.35
CA GLN A 221 -2.48 11.45 -4.63
C GLN A 221 -1.67 11.27 -3.37
N PHE A 222 -0.92 10.17 -3.30
CA PHE A 222 -0.03 9.88 -2.19
C PHE A 222 1.42 10.24 -2.52
N HIS A 223 2.07 10.91 -1.58
CA HIS A 223 3.44 11.38 -1.63
C HIS A 223 4.25 10.75 -0.51
N ILE A 224 5.49 10.38 -0.77
CA ILE A 224 6.42 9.94 0.28
C ILE A 224 6.87 11.17 1.05
N LEU A 225 6.75 11.12 2.37
CA LEU A 225 7.18 12.16 3.30
C LEU A 225 8.49 11.79 3.98
N GLU A 226 8.65 10.51 4.34
CA GLU A 226 9.84 9.94 4.97
C GLU A 226 10.02 8.50 4.50
N GLU A 227 11.27 8.06 4.43
CA GLU A 227 11.64 6.65 4.33
C GLU A 227 12.67 6.31 5.41
N ALA A 228 12.54 5.15 6.02
CA ALA A 228 13.50 4.67 7.00
C ALA A 228 13.72 3.16 6.88
N ASN A 229 14.95 2.72 7.07
CA ASN A 229 15.30 1.31 7.14
C ASN A 229 14.82 0.72 8.48
N LEU A 230 14.46 -0.56 8.45
CA LEU A 230 14.19 -1.36 9.64
C LEU A 230 15.53 -1.87 10.18
N SER A 231 15.88 -1.52 11.42
CA SER A 231 17.22 -1.76 11.99
C SER A 231 17.23 -2.34 13.40
N GLY A 232 16.07 -2.78 13.91
CA GLY A 232 15.91 -3.43 15.22
C GLY A 232 16.49 -4.84 15.30
#